data_aa694ecc4a977fe5e73bfca4bf05bf0f
#
_entry.id   aa694ecc4a977fe5e73bfca4bf05bf0f
#
_cell.length_a   1.000
_cell.length_b   1.000
_cell.length_c   1.000
_cell.angle_alpha   90.00
_cell.angle_beta   90.00
_cell.angle_gamma   90.00
#
_symmetry.space_group_name_H-M   'P 1'
#
loop_
_entity.id
_entity.type
_entity.pdbx_description
1 polymer ?
#
loop_
_entity_poly.entity_id
_entity_poly.type
_entity_poly.pdbx_seq_one_letter_code
_entity_poly.pdbx_strand_id
1 'polypeptide(L)'
;MKRYDINRDWANSGVIEAGNLVFVGYCVGNIGQSVEQQIIGAFDHLEERLKLAGLTLADVVQMDALFKDIFDIQIMEKIIKEKFNGQYPVRKSIQTSFAHRGEVGILFQVDAIAFKGKDFK
;
A
#
# COMPACT_ATOMS: atom_id res chain seq x y z
N MET A 1 -20.83 1.25 5.23
CA MET A 1 -19.46 0.98 4.70
C MET A 1 -19.54 0.42 3.29
N LYS A 2 -18.56 0.78 2.48
CA LYS A 2 -18.41 0.22 1.12
C LYS A 2 -17.16 -0.65 1.07
N ARG A 3 -17.26 -1.77 0.37
CA ARG A 3 -16.14 -2.70 0.18
C ARG A 3 -15.86 -2.87 -1.29
N TYR A 4 -14.58 -2.84 -1.66
CA TYR A 4 -14.11 -3.00 -3.03
C TYR A 4 -13.03 -4.07 -3.09
N ASP A 5 -12.83 -4.63 -4.27
CA ASP A 5 -11.78 -5.60 -4.53
C ASP A 5 -11.83 -6.76 -3.53
N ILE A 6 -13.00 -7.39 -3.45
CA ILE A 6 -13.25 -8.49 -2.52
C ILE A 6 -12.65 -9.77 -3.08
N ASN A 7 -11.81 -10.43 -2.29
CA ASN A 7 -11.25 -11.73 -2.60
C ASN A 7 -11.93 -12.78 -1.73
N ARG A 8 -12.82 -13.56 -2.33
CA ARG A 8 -13.62 -14.55 -1.59
C ARG A 8 -12.81 -15.78 -1.20
N ASP A 9 -11.81 -16.14 -2.00
CA ASP A 9 -10.98 -17.30 -1.72
C ASP A 9 -10.07 -17.07 -0.52
N TRP A 10 -9.56 -15.85 -0.37
CA TRP A 10 -8.66 -15.47 0.72
C TRP A 10 -9.40 -14.74 1.85
N ALA A 11 -10.70 -14.55 1.70
CA ALA A 11 -11.58 -13.97 2.72
C ALA A 11 -11.13 -12.57 3.18
N ASN A 12 -10.89 -11.68 2.21
CA ASN A 12 -10.55 -10.29 2.55
C ASN A 12 -11.13 -9.31 1.53
N SER A 13 -11.16 -8.05 1.92
CA SER A 13 -11.46 -6.93 1.04
C SER A 13 -10.17 -6.18 0.77
N GLY A 14 -9.97 -5.75 -0.46
CA GLY A 14 -8.82 -4.91 -0.81
C GLY A 14 -8.96 -3.48 -0.29
N VAL A 15 -10.20 -2.98 -0.25
CA VAL A 15 -10.49 -1.61 0.18
C VAL A 15 -11.79 -1.60 0.99
N ILE A 16 -11.79 -0.88 2.11
CA ILE A 16 -13.01 -0.59 2.88
C ILE A 16 -13.10 0.92 3.08
N GLU A 17 -14.22 1.48 2.66
CA GLU A 17 -14.54 2.88 2.92
C GLU A 17 -15.48 2.94 4.12
N ALA A 18 -15.04 3.59 5.19
CA ALA A 18 -15.79 3.68 6.45
C ALA A 18 -15.80 5.14 6.91
N GLY A 19 -16.93 5.81 6.72
CA GLY A 19 -17.02 7.25 6.99
C GLY A 19 -16.02 8.02 6.11
N ASN A 20 -15.17 8.81 6.74
CA ASN A 20 -14.15 9.60 6.07
C ASN A 20 -12.82 8.86 5.92
N LEU A 21 -12.74 7.61 6.34
CA LEU A 21 -11.51 6.83 6.25
C LEU A 21 -11.64 5.74 5.19
N VAL A 22 -10.54 5.51 4.50
CA VAL A 22 -10.43 4.44 3.52
C VAL A 22 -9.25 3.56 3.93
N PHE A 23 -9.56 2.29 4.17
CA PHE A 23 -8.58 1.30 4.56
C PHE A 23 -8.21 0.49 3.33
N VAL A 24 -6.93 0.52 2.98
CA VAL A 24 -6.43 -0.27 1.85
C VAL A 24 -5.61 -1.41 2.40
N GLY A 25 -6.02 -2.62 2.07
CA GLY A 25 -5.32 -3.83 2.47
C GLY A 25 -3.97 -3.96 1.78
N TYR A 26 -3.25 -5.03 2.07
CA TYR A 26 -1.91 -5.20 1.55
C TYR A 26 -1.87 -5.06 0.01
N CYS A 27 -0.84 -4.36 -0.46
CA CYS A 27 -0.57 -4.19 -1.88
C CYS A 27 0.79 -4.78 -2.21
N VAL A 28 0.85 -5.59 -3.24
CA VAL A 28 2.07 -6.17 -3.80
C VAL A 28 2.02 -6.01 -5.31
N GLY A 29 3.16 -6.11 -5.95
CA GLY A 29 3.21 -6.05 -7.40
C GLY A 29 4.53 -6.58 -7.92
N ASN A 30 4.57 -6.92 -9.20
CA ASN A 30 5.77 -7.38 -9.88
C ASN A 30 6.52 -8.50 -9.15
N ILE A 31 5.78 -9.41 -8.52
CA ILE A 31 6.35 -10.53 -7.77
C ILE A 31 7.25 -11.34 -8.71
N GLY A 32 8.43 -11.72 -8.23
CA GLY A 32 9.44 -12.40 -9.04
C GLY A 32 10.46 -11.48 -9.68
N GLN A 33 10.22 -10.16 -9.65
CA GLN A 33 11.17 -9.17 -10.13
C GLN A 33 12.03 -8.64 -8.97
N SER A 34 12.88 -7.65 -9.26
CA SER A 34 13.74 -7.04 -8.26
C SER A 34 12.92 -6.36 -7.17
N VAL A 35 13.55 -6.12 -6.01
CA VAL A 35 12.87 -5.40 -4.92
C VAL A 35 12.42 -4.00 -5.36
N GLU A 36 13.24 -3.30 -6.16
CA GLU A 36 12.85 -1.99 -6.69
C GLU A 36 11.58 -2.08 -7.52
N GLN A 37 11.49 -3.06 -8.44
CA GLN A 37 10.31 -3.25 -9.26
C GLN A 37 9.10 -3.67 -8.43
N GLN A 38 9.30 -4.48 -7.40
CA GLN A 38 8.21 -4.87 -6.52
C GLN A 38 7.69 -3.68 -5.72
N ILE A 39 8.55 -2.79 -5.26
CA ILE A 39 8.13 -1.58 -4.55
C ILE A 39 7.31 -0.68 -5.48
N ILE A 40 7.79 -0.46 -6.71
CA ILE A 40 7.03 0.30 -7.72
C ILE A 40 5.66 -0.34 -7.96
N GLY A 41 5.63 -1.65 -8.19
CA GLY A 41 4.38 -2.37 -8.43
C GLY A 41 3.43 -2.34 -7.24
N ALA A 42 3.95 -2.39 -6.02
CA ALA A 42 3.11 -2.29 -4.82
C ALA A 42 2.45 -0.90 -4.71
N PHE A 43 3.19 0.17 -4.98
CA PHE A 43 2.62 1.52 -4.98
C PHE A 43 1.65 1.73 -6.15
N ASP A 44 1.91 1.15 -7.31
CA ASP A 44 0.96 1.19 -8.42
C ASP A 44 -0.36 0.51 -8.02
N HIS A 45 -0.28 -0.63 -7.34
CA HIS A 45 -1.44 -1.35 -6.84
C HIS A 45 -2.20 -0.51 -5.78
N LEU A 46 -1.47 0.15 -4.89
CA LEU A 46 -2.06 1.06 -3.91
C LEU A 46 -2.82 2.19 -4.61
N GLU A 47 -2.24 2.80 -5.64
CA GLU A 47 -2.89 3.85 -6.41
C GLU A 47 -4.18 3.35 -7.07
N GLU A 48 -4.15 2.17 -7.67
CA GLU A 48 -5.33 1.58 -8.30
C GLU A 48 -6.45 1.36 -7.30
N ARG A 49 -6.13 0.86 -6.11
CA ARG A 49 -7.12 0.64 -5.05
C ARG A 49 -7.68 1.95 -4.50
N LEU A 50 -6.84 2.97 -4.34
CA LEU A 50 -7.29 4.29 -3.90
C LEU A 50 -8.27 4.90 -4.90
N LYS A 51 -8.06 4.70 -6.20
CA LYS A 51 -8.97 5.18 -7.24
C LYS A 51 -10.38 4.61 -7.10
N LEU A 52 -10.52 3.39 -6.59
CA LEU A 52 -11.84 2.80 -6.38
C LEU A 52 -12.67 3.64 -5.40
N ALA A 53 -12.04 4.32 -4.47
CA ALA A 53 -12.68 5.22 -3.53
C ALA A 53 -12.58 6.70 -3.93
N GLY A 54 -12.06 6.99 -5.14
CA GLY A 54 -11.92 8.36 -5.64
C GLY A 54 -10.74 9.13 -5.06
N LEU A 55 -9.71 8.43 -4.59
CA LEU A 55 -8.56 9.02 -3.90
C LEU A 55 -7.26 8.83 -4.68
N THR A 56 -6.23 9.55 -4.24
CA THR A 56 -4.88 9.46 -4.76
C THR A 56 -3.89 9.23 -3.62
N LEU A 57 -2.61 9.06 -3.93
CA LEU A 57 -1.56 8.91 -2.92
C LEU A 57 -1.48 10.11 -1.97
N ALA A 58 -1.86 11.30 -2.43
CA ALA A 58 -1.88 12.52 -1.61
C ALA A 58 -2.84 12.40 -0.42
N ASP A 59 -3.82 11.52 -0.51
CA ASP A 59 -4.82 11.33 0.54
C ASP A 59 -4.41 10.31 1.60
N VAL A 60 -3.29 9.62 1.39
CA VAL A 60 -2.78 8.63 2.34
C VAL A 60 -2.23 9.33 3.58
N VAL A 61 -2.74 8.95 4.75
CA VAL A 61 -2.31 9.55 6.02
C VAL A 61 -1.38 8.63 6.81
N GLN A 62 -1.48 7.33 6.57
CA GLN A 62 -0.64 6.35 7.26
C GLN A 62 -0.39 5.17 6.33
N MET A 63 0.81 4.61 6.37
CA MET A 63 1.08 3.35 5.71
C MET A 63 2.06 2.51 6.51
N ASP A 64 1.94 1.20 6.37
CA ASP A 64 2.84 0.22 6.93
C ASP A 64 3.54 -0.49 5.78
N ALA A 65 4.87 -0.46 5.81
CA ALA A 65 5.72 -1.08 4.81
C ALA A 65 6.38 -2.33 5.38
N LEU A 66 6.20 -3.46 4.72
CA LEU A 66 6.76 -4.73 5.13
C LEU A 66 7.86 -5.14 4.16
N PHE A 67 9.01 -5.52 4.69
CA PHE A 67 10.20 -5.86 3.92
C PHE A 67 10.67 -7.27 4.24
N LYS A 68 11.08 -8.00 3.23
CA LYS A 68 11.85 -9.23 3.41
C LYS A 68 13.22 -8.90 3.99
N ASP A 69 13.83 -7.81 3.53
CA ASP A 69 15.11 -7.28 4.00
C ASP A 69 14.93 -5.81 4.32
N ILE A 70 15.05 -5.45 5.61
CA ILE A 70 14.81 -4.09 6.07
C ILE A 70 15.83 -3.08 5.49
N PHE A 71 16.97 -3.54 5.01
CA PHE A 71 17.95 -2.66 4.39
C PHE A 71 17.48 -2.10 3.04
N ASP A 72 16.37 -2.61 2.50
CA ASP A 72 15.77 -2.07 1.28
C ASP A 72 14.94 -0.80 1.51
N ILE A 73 14.88 -0.28 2.74
CA ILE A 73 14.17 0.96 3.08
C ILE A 73 14.59 2.12 2.18
N GLN A 74 15.89 2.26 1.91
CA GLN A 74 16.38 3.38 1.11
C GLN A 74 15.85 3.37 -0.31
N ILE A 75 15.65 2.20 -0.89
CA ILE A 75 15.04 2.05 -2.21
C ILE A 75 13.59 2.55 -2.17
N MET A 76 12.84 2.16 -1.15
CA MET A 76 11.47 2.62 -0.96
C MET A 76 11.40 4.14 -0.78
N GLU A 77 12.29 4.71 0.04
CA GLU A 77 12.29 6.14 0.30
C GLU A 77 12.49 6.96 -0.97
N LYS A 78 13.37 6.49 -1.87
CA LYS A 78 13.58 7.13 -3.16
C LYS A 78 12.29 7.13 -4.00
N ILE A 79 11.59 6.00 -4.02
CA ILE A 79 10.36 5.85 -4.78
C ILE A 79 9.24 6.71 -4.17
N ILE A 80 9.14 6.76 -2.84
CA ILE A 80 8.18 7.61 -2.13
C ILE A 80 8.40 9.07 -2.50
N LYS A 81 9.65 9.54 -2.53
CA LYS A 81 9.95 10.93 -2.90
C LYS A 81 9.46 11.27 -4.30
N GLU A 82 9.56 10.34 -5.23
CA GLU A 82 9.10 10.52 -6.60
C GLU A 82 7.57 10.53 -6.70
N LYS A 83 6.91 9.65 -5.96
CA LYS A 83 5.47 9.42 -6.11
C LYS A 83 4.58 10.32 -5.25
N PHE A 84 5.04 10.73 -4.08
CA PHE A 84 4.19 11.47 -3.13
C PHE A 84 4.36 12.98 -3.18
N ASN A 85 5.35 13.50 -3.91
CA ASN A 85 5.56 14.95 -4.11
C ASN A 85 5.53 15.77 -2.80
N GLY A 86 6.20 15.26 -1.76
CA GLY A 86 6.28 15.97 -0.48
C GLY A 86 5.09 15.79 0.44
N GLN A 87 4.00 15.19 -0.03
CA GLN A 87 2.81 14.92 0.79
C GLN A 87 2.95 13.54 1.44
N TYR A 88 3.89 13.43 2.36
CA TYR A 88 4.27 12.15 2.93
C TYR A 88 3.35 11.74 4.09
N PRO A 89 2.87 10.48 4.08
CA PRO A 89 2.13 9.94 5.22
C PRO A 89 3.08 9.63 6.38
N VAL A 90 2.50 9.44 7.57
CA VAL A 90 3.24 8.75 8.62
C VAL A 90 3.41 7.31 8.20
N ARG A 91 4.53 6.67 8.57
CA ARG A 91 4.77 5.30 8.17
C ARG A 91 5.57 4.51 9.19
N LYS A 92 5.48 3.21 9.07
CA LYS A 92 6.24 2.24 9.85
C LYS A 92 6.83 1.23 8.88
N SER A 93 8.06 0.79 9.15
CA SER A 93 8.76 -0.20 8.34
C SER A 93 9.13 -1.40 9.20
N ILE A 94 8.79 -2.59 8.73
CA ILE A 94 8.96 -3.83 9.48
C ILE A 94 9.59 -4.88 8.58
N GLN A 95 10.59 -5.58 9.10
CA GLN A 95 11.10 -6.78 8.44
C GLN A 95 10.27 -7.98 8.88
N THR A 96 9.87 -8.81 7.92
CA THR A 96 9.03 -9.96 8.22
C THR A 96 9.25 -11.09 7.22
N SER A 97 8.88 -12.29 7.62
CA SER A 97 8.73 -13.42 6.71
C SER A 97 7.30 -13.39 6.21
N PHE A 98 7.13 -13.26 4.90
CA PHE A 98 5.79 -13.19 4.33
C PHE A 98 5.13 -14.57 4.37
N ALA A 99 3.95 -14.64 4.96
CA ALA A 99 3.14 -15.85 5.07
C ALA A 99 1.95 -15.76 4.12
N HIS A 100 2.21 -15.79 2.83
CA HIS A 100 1.19 -15.77 1.81
C HIS A 100 0.88 -17.15 1.30
N ARG A 101 -0.40 -17.45 1.22
CA ARG A 101 -0.88 -18.74 0.75
C ARG A 101 -0.53 -18.93 -0.74
N GLY A 102 0.44 -19.80 -1.00
CA GLY A 102 0.83 -20.17 -2.36
C GLY A 102 1.73 -19.18 -3.09
N GLU A 103 2.02 -18.02 -2.52
CA GLU A 103 2.90 -17.05 -3.15
C GLU A 103 4.29 -17.10 -2.55
N VAL A 104 5.30 -17.07 -3.41
CA VAL A 104 6.71 -17.04 -3.03
C VAL A 104 7.38 -15.87 -3.72
N GLY A 105 8.47 -15.37 -3.14
CA GLY A 105 9.26 -14.31 -3.76
C GLY A 105 8.75 -12.90 -3.50
N ILE A 106 7.84 -12.71 -2.54
CA ILE A 106 7.44 -11.37 -2.11
C ILE A 106 8.58 -10.75 -1.33
N LEU A 107 9.05 -9.58 -1.76
CA LEU A 107 10.13 -8.84 -1.11
C LEU A 107 9.62 -7.57 -0.43
N PHE A 108 8.43 -7.09 -0.81
CA PHE A 108 7.86 -5.85 -0.30
C PHE A 108 6.34 -5.89 -0.36
N GLN A 109 5.73 -5.29 0.66
CA GLN A 109 4.29 -5.16 0.76
C GLN A 109 3.97 -3.85 1.47
N VAL A 110 2.88 -3.20 1.09
CA VAL A 110 2.43 -1.97 1.76
C VAL A 110 0.92 -2.01 1.94
N ASP A 111 0.44 -1.51 3.08
CA ASP A 111 -0.97 -1.20 3.29
C ASP A 111 -1.10 0.25 3.75
N ALA A 112 -2.31 0.78 3.72
CA ALA A 112 -2.48 2.21 3.95
C ALA A 112 -3.86 2.54 4.51
N ILE A 113 -3.90 3.69 5.21
CA ILE A 113 -5.14 4.36 5.58
C ILE A 113 -5.13 5.73 4.91
N ALA A 114 -6.23 6.09 4.26
CA ALA A 114 -6.40 7.37 3.58
C ALA A 114 -7.59 8.13 4.13
N PHE A 115 -7.56 9.44 3.97
CA PHE A 115 -8.63 10.31 4.43
C PHE A 115 -9.41 10.83 3.22
N LYS A 116 -10.73 10.66 3.25
CA LYS A 116 -11.63 11.06 2.17
C LYS A 116 -12.40 12.35 2.47
N GLY A 117 -12.19 12.92 3.64
CA GLY A 117 -12.85 14.16 4.01
C GLY A 117 -12.24 15.38 3.35
N LYS A 118 -12.89 16.54 3.54
CA LYS A 118 -12.33 17.82 3.13
C LYS A 118 -11.48 18.39 4.25
N ASP A 119 -10.31 18.89 3.92
CA ASP A 119 -9.49 19.64 4.86
C ASP A 119 -9.95 21.11 4.83
N PHE A 120 -10.46 21.58 5.95
CA PHE A 120 -10.77 22.98 6.12
C PHE A 120 -9.59 23.67 6.78
N LYS A 121 -9.06 24.66 6.11
CA LYS A 121 -7.97 25.48 6.63
C LYS A 121 -8.47 26.85 7.03
#